data_725215df9640a21aa0da41d8a61764a9
#
_entry.id   725215df9640a21aa0da41d8a61764a9
#
_cell.length_a   1.000
_cell.length_b   1.000
_cell.length_c   1.000
_cell.angle_alpha   90.00
_cell.angle_beta   90.00
_cell.angle_gamma   90.00
#
_symmetry.space_group_name_H-M   'P 1'
#
loop_
_entity.id
_entity.type
_entity.pdbx_description
1 polymer ?
#
loop_
_entity_poly.entity_id
_entity_poly.type
_entity_poly.pdbx_seq_one_letter_code
_entity_poly.pdbx_strand_id
1 'polypeptide(L)'
;MKKLLVVLAFAPVLASAQVPSSPSLGIAEGRCRAGEPGSAFLINVVGLKDRGGTMKAELYPANDNDFLADDNILINAGKTFRRVVIDVPSSGNVQLCIRAPSAGTYGLSLLHDRDGNRKFGLSIDGVGFGSNPQSLGPFKPKIAVGRVTAGAGVTPVNVRMLYRRGLMSFGPIK
;
A
#
# COMPACT_ATOMS: atom_id res chain seq x y z
N MET A 1 42.95 10.90 -53.34
CA MET A 1 42.56 9.99 -52.22
C MET A 1 41.90 10.84 -51.13
N LYS A 2 40.55 10.82 -51.05
CA LYS A 2 39.79 11.59 -50.01
C LYS A 2 39.65 10.72 -48.77
N LYS A 3 40.23 11.18 -47.64
CA LYS A 3 40.07 10.50 -46.34
C LYS A 3 38.71 10.89 -45.77
N LEU A 4 37.84 9.90 -45.60
CA LEU A 4 36.53 10.03 -44.95
C LEU A 4 36.75 9.98 -43.42
N LEU A 5 36.53 11.08 -42.71
CA LEU A 5 36.54 11.14 -41.26
C LEU A 5 35.16 10.66 -40.76
N VAL A 6 35.10 9.49 -40.12
CA VAL A 6 33.90 9.03 -39.43
C VAL A 6 33.94 9.61 -38.01
N VAL A 7 33.06 10.55 -37.71
CA VAL A 7 32.85 11.09 -36.35
C VAL A 7 31.85 10.16 -35.65
N LEU A 8 32.30 9.35 -34.69
CA LEU A 8 31.42 8.60 -33.78
C LEU A 8 30.86 9.58 -32.73
N ALA A 9 29.57 9.88 -32.85
CA ALA A 9 28.86 10.62 -31.81
C ALA A 9 28.52 9.68 -30.64
N PHE A 10 29.18 9.83 -29.49
CA PHE A 10 28.80 9.20 -28.23
C PHE A 10 27.63 9.98 -27.66
N ALA A 11 26.42 9.38 -27.65
CA ALA A 11 25.30 9.90 -26.90
C ALA A 11 25.49 9.53 -25.42
N PRO A 12 25.39 10.48 -24.46
CA PRO A 12 25.46 10.17 -23.05
C PRO A 12 24.22 9.35 -22.64
N VAL A 13 24.42 8.14 -22.10
CA VAL A 13 23.39 7.35 -21.46
C VAL A 13 23.12 7.99 -20.08
N LEU A 14 22.01 8.69 -19.95
CA LEU A 14 21.53 9.19 -18.66
C LEU A 14 21.07 7.98 -17.84
N ALA A 15 21.91 7.51 -16.93
CA ALA A 15 21.53 6.52 -15.93
C ALA A 15 20.52 7.19 -14.97
N SER A 16 19.28 6.75 -14.99
CA SER A 16 18.27 7.16 -14.00
C SER A 16 18.69 6.66 -12.62
N ALA A 17 18.90 7.58 -11.68
CA ALA A 17 19.18 7.21 -10.30
C ALA A 17 17.97 6.46 -9.70
N GLN A 18 18.21 5.28 -9.14
CA GLN A 18 17.16 4.51 -8.50
C GLN A 18 16.81 5.13 -7.14
N VAL A 19 15.51 5.24 -6.87
CA VAL A 19 15.00 5.72 -5.59
C VAL A 19 15.13 4.59 -4.55
N PRO A 20 15.80 4.84 -3.40
CA PRO A 20 15.86 3.84 -2.32
C PRO A 20 14.51 3.71 -1.60
N SER A 21 14.25 2.58 -0.94
CA SER A 21 13.08 2.40 -0.08
C SER A 21 13.06 3.43 1.05
N SER A 22 11.90 4.01 1.31
CA SER A 22 11.72 5.04 2.34
C SER A 22 10.28 5.04 2.87
N PRO A 23 10.08 5.30 4.18
CA PRO A 23 8.75 5.46 4.75
C PRO A 23 7.92 6.58 4.13
N SER A 24 8.55 7.55 3.46
CA SER A 24 7.88 8.68 2.80
C SER A 24 7.39 8.40 1.38
N LEU A 25 7.83 7.29 0.75
CA LEU A 25 7.40 6.94 -0.60
C LEU A 25 5.89 6.72 -0.69
N GLY A 26 5.27 7.28 -1.72
CA GLY A 26 3.84 7.16 -1.99
C GLY A 26 2.92 8.01 -1.08
N ILE A 27 3.47 8.72 -0.08
CA ILE A 27 2.65 9.55 0.83
C ILE A 27 2.09 10.78 0.13
N ALA A 28 2.88 11.50 -0.64
CA ALA A 28 2.45 12.71 -1.32
C ALA A 28 1.28 12.43 -2.30
N GLU A 29 1.39 11.35 -3.03
CA GLU A 29 0.40 10.87 -4.01
C GLU A 29 -0.78 10.17 -3.36
N GLY A 30 -0.59 9.54 -2.20
CA GLY A 30 -1.63 8.82 -1.46
C GLY A 30 -2.55 9.73 -0.65
N ARG A 31 -2.09 10.91 -0.29
CA ARG A 31 -2.83 11.82 0.59
C ARG A 31 -4.10 12.37 -0.07
N CYS A 32 -5.25 12.22 0.59
CA CYS A 32 -6.46 12.94 0.23
C CYS A 32 -6.43 14.39 0.73
N ARG A 33 -6.91 15.32 -0.08
CA ARG A 33 -7.07 16.73 0.27
C ARG A 33 -8.54 17.11 0.16
N ALA A 34 -9.00 18.04 1.00
CA ALA A 34 -10.37 18.53 0.97
C ALA A 34 -10.67 19.14 -0.41
N GLY A 35 -11.82 18.76 -0.99
CA GLY A 35 -12.26 19.27 -2.29
C GLY A 35 -11.50 18.77 -3.51
N GLU A 36 -10.50 17.91 -3.34
CA GLU A 36 -9.73 17.37 -4.47
C GLU A 36 -10.55 16.28 -5.19
N PRO A 37 -10.87 16.45 -6.49
CA PRO A 37 -11.65 15.48 -7.26
C PRO A 37 -10.83 14.25 -7.62
N GLY A 38 -11.52 13.18 -8.06
CA GLY A 38 -10.92 11.96 -8.58
C GLY A 38 -11.00 10.77 -7.61
N SER A 39 -10.43 9.66 -8.04
CA SER A 39 -10.57 8.36 -7.38
C SER A 39 -9.85 8.30 -6.04
N ALA A 40 -10.53 7.82 -5.01
CA ALA A 40 -9.96 7.57 -3.70
C ALA A 40 -10.75 6.45 -2.99
N PHE A 41 -10.12 5.80 -2.01
CA PHE A 41 -10.80 4.93 -1.08
C PHE A 41 -10.94 5.62 0.28
N LEU A 42 -12.16 5.64 0.82
CA LEU A 42 -12.42 5.94 2.23
C LEU A 42 -12.50 4.62 2.99
N ILE A 43 -11.46 4.32 3.74
CA ILE A 43 -11.28 3.03 4.40
C ILE A 43 -11.80 3.13 5.83
N ASN A 44 -12.85 2.35 6.14
CA ASN A 44 -13.33 2.16 7.52
C ASN A 44 -12.65 0.93 8.09
N VAL A 45 -11.85 1.10 9.13
CA VAL A 45 -11.14 0.02 9.81
C VAL A 45 -12.01 -0.57 10.90
N VAL A 46 -12.24 -1.89 10.86
CA VAL A 46 -13.05 -2.59 11.85
C VAL A 46 -12.27 -3.73 12.51
N GLY A 47 -12.63 -4.08 13.74
CA GLY A 47 -12.01 -5.19 14.47
C GLY A 47 -10.59 -4.89 14.95
N LEU A 48 -10.32 -3.67 15.42
CA LEU A 48 -9.06 -3.33 16.07
C LEU A 48 -8.92 -4.05 17.41
N LYS A 49 -7.72 -4.56 17.67
CA LYS A 49 -7.36 -5.23 18.93
C LYS A 49 -7.20 -4.22 20.07
N ASP A 50 -6.60 -3.10 19.78
CA ASP A 50 -6.39 -1.95 20.69
C ASP A 50 -6.19 -0.67 19.89
N ARG A 51 -5.81 0.42 20.56
CA ARG A 51 -5.63 1.76 19.99
C ARG A 51 -4.18 2.24 20.00
N GLY A 52 -3.20 1.33 20.19
CA GLY A 52 -1.78 1.68 20.16
C GLY A 52 -1.24 1.85 18.74
N GLY A 53 -0.15 2.61 18.62
CA GLY A 53 0.63 2.72 17.40
C GLY A 53 -0.05 3.45 16.24
N THR A 54 0.26 3.01 15.01
CA THR A 54 -0.18 3.65 13.78
C THR A 54 -0.99 2.70 12.90
N MET A 55 -1.83 3.27 12.04
CA MET A 55 -2.53 2.57 10.98
C MET A 55 -1.95 3.01 9.63
N LYS A 56 -1.40 2.07 8.87
CA LYS A 56 -0.85 2.29 7.54
C LYS A 56 -1.73 1.62 6.50
N ALA A 57 -2.10 2.36 5.45
CA ALA A 57 -2.76 1.82 4.26
C ALA A 57 -1.83 1.96 3.06
N GLU A 58 -1.74 0.92 2.25
CA GLU A 58 -0.92 0.89 1.04
C GLU A 58 -1.73 0.36 -0.14
N LEU A 59 -1.54 1.02 -1.30
CA LEU A 59 -2.21 0.70 -2.56
C LEU A 59 -1.18 0.24 -3.60
N TYR A 60 -1.47 -0.89 -4.25
CA TYR A 60 -0.61 -1.62 -5.17
C TYR A 60 -1.31 -1.88 -6.50
N PRO A 61 -0.56 -2.23 -7.58
CA PRO A 61 -1.15 -2.82 -8.77
C PRO A 61 -1.90 -4.12 -8.47
N ALA A 62 -2.96 -4.40 -9.24
CA ALA A 62 -3.85 -5.54 -9.00
C ALA A 62 -3.33 -6.86 -9.61
N ASN A 63 -2.09 -7.25 -9.29
CA ASN A 63 -1.49 -8.52 -9.72
C ASN A 63 -0.59 -9.13 -8.63
N ASP A 64 -0.35 -10.43 -8.68
CA ASP A 64 0.38 -11.16 -7.64
C ASP A 64 1.87 -10.80 -7.54
N ASN A 65 2.50 -10.35 -8.62
CA ASN A 65 3.92 -10.02 -8.62
C ASN A 65 4.18 -8.69 -7.88
N ASP A 66 3.26 -7.75 -8.02
CA ASP A 66 3.40 -6.39 -7.50
C ASP A 66 2.71 -6.21 -6.14
N PHE A 67 1.72 -7.05 -5.81
CA PHE A 67 1.04 -6.97 -4.52
C PHE A 67 2.00 -7.28 -3.37
N LEU A 68 2.10 -6.34 -2.41
CA LEU A 68 3.05 -6.38 -1.29
C LEU A 68 4.53 -6.48 -1.75
N ALA A 69 4.86 -5.95 -2.93
CA ALA A 69 6.24 -5.72 -3.33
C ALA A 69 6.79 -4.46 -2.66
N ASP A 70 8.12 -4.35 -2.60
CA ASP A 70 8.77 -3.20 -1.98
C ASP A 70 8.45 -1.89 -2.72
N ASP A 71 8.26 -0.83 -1.96
CA ASP A 71 7.86 0.49 -2.43
C ASP A 71 8.80 1.04 -3.53
N ASN A 72 10.10 0.96 -3.31
CA ASN A 72 11.10 1.44 -4.27
C ASN A 72 11.12 0.61 -5.56
N ILE A 73 10.86 -0.70 -5.50
CA ILE A 73 10.76 -1.55 -6.70
C ILE A 73 9.60 -1.08 -7.58
N LEU A 74 8.44 -0.83 -6.98
CA LEU A 74 7.27 -0.37 -7.72
C LEU A 74 7.48 1.02 -8.30
N ILE A 75 8.00 1.96 -7.50
CA ILE A 75 8.23 3.35 -7.95
C ILE A 75 9.29 3.42 -9.05
N ASN A 76 10.41 2.71 -8.91
CA ASN A 76 11.45 2.68 -9.93
C ASN A 76 10.97 2.03 -11.25
N ALA A 77 9.98 1.15 -11.17
CA ALA A 77 9.31 0.55 -12.34
C ALA A 77 8.16 1.41 -12.89
N GLY A 78 7.93 2.62 -12.38
CA GLY A 78 6.81 3.49 -12.78
C GLY A 78 5.43 2.93 -12.45
N LYS A 79 5.36 1.99 -11.50
CA LYS A 79 4.12 1.33 -11.08
C LYS A 79 3.43 2.08 -9.96
N THR A 80 2.14 1.83 -9.79
CA THR A 80 1.35 2.40 -8.69
C THR A 80 1.87 1.92 -7.35
N PHE A 81 2.28 2.85 -6.51
CA PHE A 81 2.46 2.65 -5.09
C PHE A 81 2.00 3.91 -4.36
N ARG A 82 1.11 3.76 -3.38
CA ARG A 82 0.62 4.85 -2.55
C ARG A 82 0.56 4.42 -1.11
N ARG A 83 0.80 5.37 -0.21
CA ARG A 83 0.83 5.10 1.23
C ARG A 83 0.16 6.23 1.99
N VAL A 84 -0.59 5.87 3.02
CA VAL A 84 -1.12 6.78 4.03
C VAL A 84 -0.86 6.18 5.40
N VAL A 85 -0.40 6.99 6.33
CA VAL A 85 -0.17 6.60 7.73
C VAL A 85 -0.87 7.61 8.64
N ILE A 86 -1.58 7.12 9.63
CA ILE A 86 -2.18 7.93 10.69
C ILE A 86 -1.86 7.31 12.06
N ASP A 87 -1.81 8.13 13.09
CA ASP A 87 -1.88 7.63 14.47
C ASP A 87 -3.28 7.05 14.71
N VAL A 88 -3.36 5.92 15.41
CA VAL A 88 -4.67 5.34 15.74
C VAL A 88 -5.35 6.24 16.75
N PRO A 89 -6.53 6.85 16.44
CA PRO A 89 -7.21 7.73 17.37
C PRO A 89 -7.64 6.97 18.62
N SER A 90 -7.54 7.62 19.78
CA SER A 90 -7.84 7.01 21.09
C SER A 90 -9.30 6.56 21.23
N SER A 91 -10.23 7.15 20.44
CA SER A 91 -11.65 6.82 20.45
C SER A 91 -12.28 7.03 19.07
N GLY A 92 -13.52 6.60 18.91
CA GLY A 92 -14.29 6.76 17.67
C GLY A 92 -13.86 5.82 16.53
N ASN A 93 -14.35 6.09 15.33
CA ASN A 93 -14.07 5.30 14.14
C ASN A 93 -12.65 5.57 13.63
N VAL A 94 -11.95 4.52 13.22
CA VAL A 94 -10.67 4.66 12.54
C VAL A 94 -10.93 4.66 11.04
N GLN A 95 -10.61 5.78 10.40
CA GLN A 95 -10.79 5.98 8.97
C GLN A 95 -9.51 6.51 8.32
N LEU A 96 -9.17 5.98 7.16
CA LEU A 96 -8.11 6.50 6.30
C LEU A 96 -8.68 6.83 4.93
N CYS A 97 -8.13 7.87 4.31
CA CYS A 97 -8.41 8.16 2.91
C CYS A 97 -7.13 7.99 2.11
N ILE A 98 -7.17 7.14 1.08
CA ILE A 98 -6.03 6.93 0.17
C ILE A 98 -6.46 7.16 -1.27
N ARG A 99 -5.74 8.04 -1.98
CA ARG A 99 -6.00 8.33 -3.39
C ARG A 99 -5.56 7.19 -4.28
N ALA A 100 -6.40 6.85 -5.26
CA ALA A 100 -6.03 6.01 -6.38
C ALA A 100 -5.64 6.88 -7.59
N PRO A 101 -4.76 6.42 -8.49
CA PRO A 101 -4.40 7.18 -9.70
C PRO A 101 -5.59 7.49 -10.60
N SER A 102 -6.52 6.54 -10.71
CA SER A 102 -7.74 6.64 -11.53
C SER A 102 -8.79 5.64 -11.02
N ALA A 103 -9.99 5.65 -11.60
CA ALA A 103 -10.92 4.54 -11.46
C ALA A 103 -10.27 3.26 -11.99
N GLY A 104 -10.47 2.14 -11.28
CA GLY A 104 -9.84 0.87 -11.63
C GLY A 104 -9.66 -0.08 -10.44
N THR A 105 -9.04 -1.21 -10.70
CA THR A 105 -8.81 -2.26 -9.69
C THR A 105 -7.39 -2.18 -9.15
N TYR A 106 -7.25 -2.31 -7.82
CA TYR A 106 -6.01 -2.20 -7.07
C TYR A 106 -5.90 -3.29 -6.01
N GLY A 107 -4.70 -3.46 -5.46
CA GLY A 107 -4.47 -4.19 -4.22
C GLY A 107 -4.43 -3.21 -3.04
N LEU A 108 -5.22 -3.45 -2.00
CA LEU A 108 -5.24 -2.67 -0.77
C LEU A 108 -4.80 -3.53 0.40
N SER A 109 -3.80 -3.07 1.15
CA SER A 109 -3.37 -3.65 2.42
C SER A 109 -3.38 -2.61 3.53
N LEU A 110 -3.66 -3.07 4.75
CA LEU A 110 -3.54 -2.30 5.98
C LEU A 110 -2.55 -2.99 6.91
N LEU A 111 -1.78 -2.19 7.62
CA LEU A 111 -0.95 -2.62 8.75
C LEU A 111 -1.34 -1.80 9.98
N HIS A 112 -1.75 -2.48 11.05
CA HIS A 112 -1.82 -1.91 12.38
C HIS A 112 -0.48 -2.15 13.07
N ASP A 113 0.42 -1.19 12.94
CA ASP A 113 1.76 -1.18 13.53
C ASP A 113 1.63 -0.73 14.99
N ARG A 114 1.47 -1.72 15.89
CA ARG A 114 1.08 -1.49 17.28
C ARG A 114 2.23 -1.03 18.17
N ASP A 115 3.47 -1.35 17.80
CA ASP A 115 4.68 -0.91 18.52
C ASP A 115 5.36 0.30 17.86
N GLY A 116 4.85 0.79 16.73
CA GLY A 116 5.33 1.99 16.04
C GLY A 116 6.72 1.83 15.39
N ASN A 117 7.17 0.59 15.20
CA ASN A 117 8.51 0.33 14.66
C ASN A 117 8.60 0.41 13.13
N ARG A 118 7.47 0.64 12.44
CA ARG A 118 7.29 0.75 10.99
C ARG A 118 7.55 -0.54 10.20
N LYS A 119 7.69 -1.66 10.89
CA LYS A 119 7.91 -2.99 10.31
C LYS A 119 6.75 -3.89 10.71
N PHE A 120 6.44 -4.87 9.87
CA PHE A 120 5.46 -5.89 10.24
C PHE A 120 6.05 -6.87 11.26
N GLY A 121 5.47 -6.87 12.45
CA GLY A 121 5.79 -7.80 13.54
C GLY A 121 4.74 -8.91 13.65
N LEU A 122 5.10 -10.14 13.24
CA LEU A 122 4.19 -11.30 13.18
C LEU A 122 3.37 -11.52 14.47
N SER A 123 3.95 -11.24 15.63
CA SER A 123 3.34 -11.53 16.95
C SER A 123 2.62 -10.34 17.55
N ILE A 124 2.89 -9.13 17.05
CA ILE A 124 2.45 -7.88 17.66
C ILE A 124 1.35 -7.24 16.81
N ASP A 125 1.59 -7.13 15.50
CA ASP A 125 0.81 -6.31 14.60
C ASP A 125 -0.43 -7.00 14.06
N GLY A 126 -1.29 -6.18 13.47
CA GLY A 126 -2.47 -6.63 12.73
C GLY A 126 -2.35 -6.29 11.25
N VAL A 127 -2.97 -7.10 10.41
CA VAL A 127 -3.06 -6.86 8.96
C VAL A 127 -4.51 -6.83 8.51
N GLY A 128 -4.80 -6.07 7.47
CA GLY A 128 -6.11 -6.01 6.85
C GLY A 128 -5.98 -5.99 5.33
N PHE A 129 -6.98 -6.50 4.62
CA PHE A 129 -6.97 -6.57 3.17
C PHE A 129 -8.32 -6.23 2.56
N GLY A 130 -8.30 -5.63 1.38
CA GLY A 130 -9.49 -5.04 0.76
C GLY A 130 -10.65 -5.97 0.52
N SER A 131 -10.43 -7.27 0.28
CA SER A 131 -11.51 -8.25 0.09
C SER A 131 -11.98 -8.95 1.38
N ASN A 132 -11.48 -8.52 2.54
CA ASN A 132 -11.88 -9.02 3.87
C ASN A 132 -11.77 -10.55 4.03
N PRO A 133 -10.61 -11.17 3.83
CA PRO A 133 -10.46 -12.60 4.05
C PRO A 133 -10.79 -12.96 5.50
N GLN A 134 -11.39 -14.14 5.71
CA GLN A 134 -11.73 -14.63 7.06
C GLN A 134 -10.49 -15.07 7.86
N SER A 135 -9.45 -15.50 7.15
CA SER A 135 -8.18 -15.91 7.74
C SER A 135 -7.06 -15.83 6.72
N LEU A 136 -5.82 -15.80 7.21
CA LEU A 136 -4.62 -15.90 6.38
C LEU A 136 -3.76 -17.05 6.90
N GLY A 137 -3.14 -17.76 5.98
CA GLY A 137 -2.13 -18.78 6.26
C GLY A 137 -0.72 -18.17 6.37
N PRO A 138 0.31 -19.02 6.37
CA PRO A 138 1.70 -18.63 6.61
C PRO A 138 2.41 -18.00 5.41
N PHE A 139 1.80 -18.04 4.24
CA PHE A 139 2.44 -17.58 3.01
C PHE A 139 2.11 -16.12 2.71
N LYS A 140 2.97 -15.46 1.89
CA LYS A 140 2.70 -14.12 1.38
C LYS A 140 1.32 -14.10 0.72
N PRO A 141 0.42 -13.18 1.14
CA PRO A 141 -0.90 -13.07 0.55
C PRO A 141 -0.84 -12.74 -0.95
N LYS A 142 -1.74 -13.34 -1.72
CA LYS A 142 -1.93 -13.03 -3.14
C LYS A 142 -2.91 -11.88 -3.31
N ILE A 143 -2.91 -11.26 -4.49
CA ILE A 143 -3.79 -10.12 -4.82
C ILE A 143 -5.28 -10.40 -4.58
N ALA A 144 -5.71 -11.65 -4.68
CA ALA A 144 -7.11 -12.03 -4.43
C ALA A 144 -7.65 -11.54 -3.08
N VAL A 145 -6.82 -11.51 -2.03
CA VAL A 145 -7.24 -11.02 -0.71
C VAL A 145 -7.22 -9.50 -0.58
N GLY A 146 -6.42 -8.81 -1.40
CA GLY A 146 -6.28 -7.34 -1.37
C GLY A 146 -7.13 -6.60 -2.39
N ARG A 147 -7.79 -7.28 -3.31
CA ARG A 147 -8.47 -6.67 -4.46
C ARG A 147 -9.60 -5.74 -4.04
N VAL A 148 -9.54 -4.50 -4.56
CA VAL A 148 -10.58 -3.46 -4.42
C VAL A 148 -10.75 -2.72 -5.74
N THR A 149 -11.94 -2.15 -5.99
CA THR A 149 -12.20 -1.38 -7.19
C THR A 149 -12.59 0.05 -6.83
N ALA A 150 -11.85 1.04 -7.34
CA ALA A 150 -12.12 2.47 -7.20
C ALA A 150 -13.05 2.93 -8.31
N GLY A 151 -14.09 3.68 -7.94
CA GLY A 151 -14.89 4.49 -8.86
C GLY A 151 -14.18 5.79 -9.26
N ALA A 152 -14.87 6.65 -10.02
CA ALA A 152 -14.35 7.97 -10.40
C ALA A 152 -14.24 8.97 -9.24
N GLY A 153 -14.91 8.71 -8.11
CA GLY A 153 -14.88 9.52 -6.89
C GLY A 153 -14.41 8.73 -5.68
N VAL A 154 -14.82 9.16 -4.49
CA VAL A 154 -14.50 8.48 -3.23
C VAL A 154 -15.33 7.19 -3.12
N THR A 155 -14.66 6.08 -2.99
CA THR A 155 -15.25 4.74 -2.84
C THR A 155 -15.09 4.28 -1.40
N PRO A 156 -16.16 4.08 -0.62
CA PRO A 156 -16.07 3.55 0.73
C PRO A 156 -15.74 2.07 0.71
N VAL A 157 -14.84 1.65 1.59
CA VAL A 157 -14.47 0.25 1.78
C VAL A 157 -14.31 -0.06 3.27
N ASN A 158 -14.89 -1.15 3.75
CA ASN A 158 -14.67 -1.62 5.11
C ASN A 158 -13.55 -2.66 5.10
N VAL A 159 -12.55 -2.50 5.95
CA VAL A 159 -11.44 -3.45 6.08
C VAL A 159 -11.38 -3.97 7.51
N ARG A 160 -11.53 -5.28 7.66
CA ARG A 160 -11.41 -5.97 8.93
C ARG A 160 -9.95 -6.30 9.21
N MET A 161 -9.52 -5.98 10.43
CA MET A 161 -8.19 -6.33 10.90
C MET A 161 -8.13 -7.79 11.35
N LEU A 162 -7.04 -8.42 11.00
CA LEU A 162 -6.69 -9.78 11.36
C LEU A 162 -5.42 -9.74 12.22
N TYR A 163 -5.41 -10.54 13.28
CA TYR A 163 -4.28 -10.67 14.20
C TYR A 163 -3.88 -12.13 14.33
N ARG A 164 -2.68 -12.38 14.81
CA ARG A 164 -2.19 -13.75 15.01
C ARG A 164 -3.12 -14.55 15.91
N ARG A 165 -3.49 -15.76 15.47
CA ARG A 165 -4.39 -16.70 16.16
C ARG A 165 -3.74 -18.03 16.52
N GLY A 166 -2.56 -18.26 16.09
CA GLY A 166 -1.80 -19.50 16.29
C GLY A 166 -0.37 -19.33 15.82
N LEU A 167 0.32 -20.43 15.57
CA LEU A 167 1.71 -20.35 15.13
C LEU A 167 1.86 -19.61 13.79
N MET A 168 1.00 -19.91 12.82
CA MET A 168 1.14 -19.47 11.43
C MET A 168 -0.17 -19.00 10.80
N SER A 169 -1.14 -18.51 11.60
CA SER A 169 -2.42 -18.06 11.09
C SER A 169 -2.84 -16.72 11.67
N PHE A 170 -3.55 -15.95 10.86
CA PHE A 170 -4.20 -14.70 11.24
C PHE A 170 -5.71 -14.83 11.10
N GLY A 171 -6.45 -14.18 11.99
CA GLY A 171 -7.90 -14.14 11.97
C GLY A 171 -8.43 -12.93 12.74
N PRO A 172 -9.75 -12.65 12.65
CA PRO A 172 -10.38 -11.55 13.38
C PRO A 172 -10.28 -11.79 14.90
N ILE A 173 -10.31 -10.72 15.67
CA ILE A 173 -10.52 -10.82 17.12
C ILE A 173 -11.94 -11.35 17.39
N LYS A 174 -12.10 -12.13 18.45
CA LYS A 174 -13.43 -12.59 18.93
C LYS A 174 -14.15 -11.48 19.66
#